data_03d5686fef5781babcc09866f59f2fd2
#
_entry.id   03d5686fef5781babcc09866f59f2fd2
#
_cell.length_a   1.000
_cell.length_b   1.000
_cell.length_c   1.000
_cell.angle_alpha   90.00
_cell.angle_beta   90.00
_cell.angle_gamma   90.00
#
_symmetry.space_group_name_H-M   'P 1'
#
loop_
_entity.id
_entity.type
_entity.pdbx_description
1 polymer ?
#
loop_
_entity_poly.entity_id
_entity_poly.type
_entity_poly.pdbx_seq_one_letter_code
_entity_poly.pdbx_strand_id
1 'polypeptide(L)'
;MIACLSPNGQNLNGGDAAPTRLLVATLRGINLLERSEPGAAWTDRGRVLDGHHCGSIMVEPKRGGIFAGMHSGGLYFSGDGGFTWEKRGEGITIGQVFSVGYAHHGDKVALYAGTEPASMFRSDDYGKSWVEQPGVKETTGRDKWSFPSPPHQAHVKTMTIDPRDPNVIYAGVEQGDLLKTIDGGARWRVLDDYSKPADWTYRDIHLVV
;
A
#
# COMPACT_ATOMS: atom_id res chain seq x y z
N MET A 1 -6.29 17.81 -9.33
CA MET A 1 -6.44 16.43 -8.82
C MET A 1 -5.16 15.65 -9.08
N ILE A 2 -4.80 14.75 -8.19
CA ILE A 2 -3.60 13.89 -8.28
C ILE A 2 -4.06 12.44 -8.50
N ALA A 3 -3.46 11.77 -9.48
CA ALA A 3 -3.55 10.33 -9.65
C ALA A 3 -2.21 9.68 -9.31
N CYS A 4 -2.25 8.56 -8.63
CA CYS A 4 -1.09 7.73 -8.30
C CYS A 4 -1.23 6.37 -8.98
N LEU A 5 -0.22 5.97 -9.71
CA LEU A 5 -0.11 4.66 -10.34
C LEU A 5 1.04 3.89 -9.72
N SER A 6 0.78 2.69 -9.26
CA SER A 6 1.79 1.80 -8.68
C SER A 6 1.46 0.35 -8.99
N PRO A 7 2.39 -0.59 -8.81
CA PRO A 7 2.11 -2.03 -8.94
C PRO A 7 0.94 -2.54 -8.11
N ASN A 8 0.61 -1.83 -7.02
CA ASN A 8 -0.52 -2.16 -6.15
C ASN A 8 -1.84 -1.50 -6.58
N GLY A 9 -1.91 -1.05 -7.82
CA GLY A 9 -3.10 -0.49 -8.42
C GLY A 9 -3.10 1.03 -8.55
N GLN A 10 -4.24 1.55 -8.94
CA GLN A 10 -4.48 2.96 -9.12
C GLN A 10 -5.11 3.55 -7.87
N ASN A 11 -4.54 4.62 -7.36
CA ASN A 11 -5.14 5.41 -6.31
C ASN A 11 -5.51 6.79 -6.87
N LEU A 12 -6.81 7.11 -6.86
CA LEU A 12 -7.34 8.38 -7.29
C LEU A 12 -7.71 9.22 -6.08
N ASN A 13 -7.27 10.44 -6.06
CA ASN A 13 -7.80 11.43 -5.14
C ASN A 13 -9.24 11.79 -5.62
N GLY A 14 -10.23 11.28 -4.88
CA GLY A 14 -11.63 11.28 -5.25
C GLY A 14 -12.18 12.60 -5.76
N GLY A 15 -12.85 12.55 -6.88
CA GLY A 15 -13.57 13.64 -7.55
C GLY A 15 -13.75 13.29 -9.02
N ASP A 16 -14.77 13.89 -9.64
CA ASP A 16 -15.15 13.63 -11.05
C ASP A 16 -14.23 14.33 -12.06
N ALA A 17 -13.31 15.20 -11.59
CA ALA A 17 -12.39 15.91 -12.47
C ALA A 17 -11.21 15.02 -12.89
N ALA A 18 -10.81 15.10 -14.15
CA ALA A 18 -9.64 14.40 -14.62
C ALA A 18 -8.35 14.94 -13.96
N PRO A 19 -7.39 14.07 -13.59
CA PRO A 19 -6.19 14.48 -12.89
C PRO A 19 -5.31 15.40 -13.76
N THR A 20 -4.70 16.40 -13.15
CA THR A 20 -3.70 17.29 -13.76
C THR A 20 -2.29 16.99 -13.26
N ARG A 21 -2.14 16.12 -12.27
CA ARG A 21 -0.86 15.59 -11.80
C ARG A 21 -0.92 14.08 -11.71
N LEU A 22 0.15 13.44 -12.13
CA LEU A 22 0.32 11.98 -12.12
C LEU A 22 1.64 11.62 -11.45
N LEU A 23 1.57 10.77 -10.45
CA LEU A 23 2.70 10.14 -9.79
C LEU A 23 2.78 8.69 -10.24
N VAL A 24 3.90 8.29 -10.81
CA VAL A 24 4.10 6.93 -11.32
C VAL A 24 5.23 6.25 -10.56
N ALA A 25 4.90 5.21 -9.81
CA ALA A 25 5.87 4.35 -9.14
C ALA A 25 6.73 3.61 -10.17
N THR A 26 8.03 3.61 -9.95
CA THR A 26 8.99 2.91 -10.80
C THR A 26 10.03 2.17 -9.96
N LEU A 27 10.83 1.33 -10.63
CA LEU A 27 11.98 0.65 -10.00
C LEU A 27 13.06 1.62 -9.49
N ARG A 28 13.01 2.90 -9.89
CA ARG A 28 14.06 3.90 -9.58
C ARG A 28 13.54 5.14 -8.89
N GLY A 29 12.33 5.14 -8.38
CA GLY A 29 11.71 6.28 -7.73
C GLY A 29 10.30 6.52 -8.24
N ILE A 30 9.84 7.76 -8.11
CA ILE A 30 8.51 8.18 -8.55
C ILE A 30 8.67 9.24 -9.63
N ASN A 31 8.15 8.98 -10.82
CA ASN A 31 8.10 9.99 -11.90
C ASN A 31 6.90 10.90 -11.66
N LEU A 32 7.15 12.20 -11.77
CA LEU A 32 6.15 13.25 -11.62
C LEU A 32 5.80 13.83 -12.97
N LEU A 33 4.53 13.77 -13.34
CA LEU A 33 4.00 14.31 -14.58
C LEU A 33 2.91 15.34 -14.27
N GLU A 34 2.89 16.43 -15.01
CA GLU A 34 1.84 17.45 -14.89
C GLU A 34 1.29 17.84 -16.25
N ARG A 35 0.04 18.30 -16.25
CA ARG A 35 -0.59 18.96 -17.40
C ARG A 35 -1.37 20.19 -16.93
N SER A 36 -1.50 21.19 -17.81
CA SER A 36 -2.19 22.44 -17.49
C SER A 36 -3.69 22.26 -17.23
N GLU A 37 -4.30 21.33 -17.99
CA GLU A 37 -5.74 21.05 -17.94
C GLU A 37 -6.03 19.63 -18.40
N PRO A 38 -7.21 19.08 -18.12
CA PRO A 38 -7.65 17.80 -18.68
C PRO A 38 -7.60 17.81 -20.21
N GLY A 39 -6.97 16.78 -20.80
CA GLY A 39 -6.78 16.67 -22.25
C GLY A 39 -5.49 17.28 -22.80
N ALA A 40 -4.80 18.16 -22.07
CA ALA A 40 -3.48 18.65 -22.44
C ALA A 40 -2.42 17.54 -22.35
N ALA A 41 -1.31 17.72 -23.10
CA ALA A 41 -0.18 16.80 -23.05
C ALA A 41 0.48 16.81 -21.65
N TRP A 42 0.93 15.65 -21.22
CA TRP A 42 1.69 15.50 -19.98
C TRP A 42 3.12 16.02 -20.16
N THR A 43 3.56 16.82 -19.21
CA THR A 43 4.94 17.31 -19.11
C THR A 43 5.64 16.55 -18.00
N ASP A 44 6.82 15.99 -18.29
CA ASP A 44 7.68 15.38 -17.30
C ASP A 44 8.29 16.46 -16.39
N ARG A 45 8.10 16.32 -15.08
CA ARG A 45 8.64 17.19 -14.02
C ARG A 45 9.83 16.57 -13.32
N GLY A 46 10.29 15.41 -13.80
CA GLY A 46 11.42 14.70 -13.25
C GLY A 46 11.03 13.58 -12.30
N ARG A 47 12.04 13.07 -11.62
CA ARG A 47 11.92 11.96 -10.68
C ARG A 47 12.26 12.41 -9.27
N VAL A 48 11.48 11.92 -8.33
CA VAL A 48 11.71 12.07 -6.88
C VAL A 48 11.99 10.70 -6.26
N LEU A 49 12.60 10.69 -5.08
CA LEU A 49 13.03 9.45 -4.39
C LEU A 49 13.87 8.55 -5.30
N ASP A 50 14.80 9.16 -6.06
CA ASP A 50 15.65 8.43 -7.01
C ASP A 50 16.49 7.36 -6.31
N GLY A 51 16.67 6.23 -7.00
CA GLY A 51 17.38 5.06 -6.47
C GLY A 51 16.54 4.14 -5.59
N HIS A 52 15.27 4.46 -5.31
CA HIS A 52 14.35 3.62 -4.53
C HIS A 52 13.34 2.90 -5.43
N HIS A 53 13.18 1.59 -5.26
CA HIS A 53 12.09 0.86 -5.90
C HIS A 53 10.78 1.15 -5.17
N CYS A 54 9.90 1.93 -5.80
CA CYS A 54 8.60 2.27 -5.26
C CYS A 54 7.57 1.19 -5.61
N GLY A 55 7.02 0.54 -4.58
CA GLY A 55 6.00 -0.51 -4.74
C GLY A 55 4.56 0.00 -4.66
N SER A 56 4.35 1.07 -3.90
CA SER A 56 3.01 1.58 -3.63
C SER A 56 3.01 3.08 -3.45
N ILE A 57 2.01 3.77 -4.01
CA ILE A 57 1.75 5.19 -3.75
C ILE A 57 0.27 5.33 -3.42
N MET A 58 -0.03 6.06 -2.34
CA MET A 58 -1.40 6.29 -1.90
C MET A 58 -1.60 7.76 -1.53
N VAL A 59 -2.68 8.36 -2.03
CA VAL A 59 -3.14 9.69 -1.58
C VAL A 59 -4.24 9.50 -0.55
N GLU A 60 -4.09 10.11 0.61
CA GLU A 60 -5.16 10.19 1.59
C GLU A 60 -6.00 11.45 1.27
N PRO A 61 -7.28 11.30 0.86
CA PRO A 61 -8.01 12.38 0.19
C PRO A 61 -8.48 13.49 1.12
N LYS A 62 -8.69 13.26 2.42
CA LYS A 62 -9.18 14.30 3.35
C LYS A 62 -8.15 15.37 3.67
N ARG A 63 -6.89 14.98 3.84
CA ARG A 63 -5.78 15.89 4.17
C ARG A 63 -4.84 16.12 2.99
N GLY A 64 -5.00 15.36 1.91
CA GLY A 64 -4.18 15.47 0.70
C GLY A 64 -2.75 14.96 0.83
N GLY A 65 -2.42 14.27 1.92
CA GLY A 65 -1.10 13.68 2.13
C GLY A 65 -0.88 12.47 1.23
N ILE A 66 0.34 12.35 0.73
CA ILE A 66 0.74 11.23 -0.14
C ILE A 66 1.75 10.36 0.62
N PHE A 67 1.52 9.06 0.61
CA PHE A 67 2.39 8.07 1.23
C PHE A 67 2.94 7.13 0.15
N ALA A 68 4.23 6.81 0.25
CA ALA A 68 4.89 5.92 -0.69
C ALA A 68 5.69 4.84 0.05
N GLY A 69 5.39 3.59 -0.26
CA GLY A 69 6.10 2.41 0.23
C GLY A 69 7.22 2.00 -0.72
N MET A 70 8.41 1.79 -0.17
CA MET A 70 9.59 1.37 -0.91
C MET A 70 9.97 -0.08 -0.58
N HIS A 71 10.33 -0.86 -1.61
CA HIS A 71 10.88 -2.20 -1.42
C HIS A 71 12.24 -2.18 -0.69
N SER A 72 12.89 -1.01 -0.66
CA SER A 72 14.04 -0.74 0.19
C SER A 72 14.01 0.72 0.61
N GLY A 73 14.12 0.98 1.91
CA GLY A 73 14.11 2.36 2.42
C GLY A 73 12.90 2.72 3.29
N GLY A 74 11.87 1.86 3.35
CA GLY A 74 10.72 2.04 4.23
C GLY A 74 9.62 2.89 3.63
N LEU A 75 9.03 3.79 4.41
CA LEU A 75 7.87 4.60 4.04
C LEU A 75 8.21 6.09 4.02
N TYR A 76 7.72 6.77 2.99
CA TYR A 76 7.88 8.20 2.78
C TYR A 76 6.52 8.91 2.69
N PHE A 77 6.53 10.19 3.05
CA PHE A 77 5.38 11.09 3.04
C PHE A 77 5.69 12.37 2.26
N SER A 78 4.69 12.85 1.52
CA SER A 78 4.70 14.17 0.90
C SER A 78 3.44 14.94 1.28
N GLY A 79 3.62 16.17 1.73
CA GLY A 79 2.53 17.11 2.06
C GLY A 79 2.29 18.18 0.98
N ASP A 80 3.07 18.17 -0.11
CA ASP A 80 3.05 19.22 -1.15
C ASP A 80 2.65 18.69 -2.54
N GLY A 81 2.01 17.52 -2.56
CA GLY A 81 1.54 16.92 -3.81
C GLY A 81 2.60 16.14 -4.56
N GLY A 82 3.62 15.64 -3.88
CA GLY A 82 4.62 14.74 -4.42
C GLY A 82 5.93 15.40 -4.85
N PHE A 83 6.14 16.69 -4.60
CA PHE A 83 7.36 17.38 -4.96
C PHE A 83 8.49 17.14 -3.97
N THR A 84 8.19 17.21 -2.67
CA THR A 84 9.17 16.89 -1.63
C THR A 84 8.69 15.76 -0.75
N TRP A 85 9.63 15.00 -0.20
CA TRP A 85 9.36 13.79 0.55
C TRP A 85 10.21 13.72 1.80
N GLU A 86 9.60 13.28 2.88
CA GLU A 86 10.28 12.98 4.14
C GLU A 86 10.06 11.52 4.53
N LYS A 87 11.04 10.90 5.17
CA LYS A 87 10.89 9.56 5.72
C LYS A 87 9.92 9.61 6.91
N ARG A 88 8.92 8.71 6.91
CA ARG A 88 7.86 8.71 7.92
C ARG A 88 7.44 7.30 8.31
N GLY A 89 8.41 6.47 8.61
CA GLY A 89 8.21 5.06 8.97
C GLY A 89 8.70 4.72 10.37
N GLU A 90 8.67 5.65 11.35
CA GLU A 90 9.08 5.37 12.71
C GLU A 90 8.21 4.28 13.33
N GLY A 91 8.84 3.22 13.86
CA GLY A 91 8.16 2.03 14.37
C GLY A 91 7.94 0.92 13.33
N ILE A 92 8.08 1.18 12.03
CA ILE A 92 8.16 0.11 11.03
C ILE A 92 9.56 -0.50 11.13
N THR A 93 9.66 -1.64 11.79
CA THR A 93 10.93 -2.35 12.02
C THR A 93 11.40 -3.15 10.80
N ILE A 94 10.54 -3.30 9.80
CA ILE A 94 10.79 -4.00 8.54
C ILE A 94 10.97 -2.96 7.45
N GLY A 95 12.16 -2.90 6.83
CA GLY A 95 12.53 -1.84 5.90
C GLY A 95 11.91 -1.91 4.50
N GLN A 96 11.09 -2.92 4.22
CA GLN A 96 10.48 -3.17 2.91
C GLN A 96 8.96 -2.99 3.02
N VAL A 97 8.44 -1.88 2.46
CA VAL A 97 7.00 -1.56 2.45
C VAL A 97 6.45 -1.75 1.04
N PHE A 98 5.57 -2.74 0.90
CA PHE A 98 5.00 -3.15 -0.40
C PHE A 98 3.65 -2.52 -0.69
N SER A 99 2.84 -2.31 0.36
CA SER A 99 1.51 -1.72 0.21
C SER A 99 1.23 -0.68 1.28
N VAL A 100 0.45 0.33 0.93
CA VAL A 100 -0.06 1.36 1.85
C VAL A 100 -1.54 1.57 1.62
N GLY A 101 -2.28 1.81 2.70
CA GLY A 101 -3.71 2.04 2.66
C GLY A 101 -4.18 2.96 3.78
N TYR A 102 -5.42 3.41 3.71
CA TYR A 102 -6.04 4.25 4.74
C TYR A 102 -7.48 3.85 5.02
N ALA A 103 -7.93 4.09 6.23
CA ALA A 103 -9.31 3.94 6.66
C ALA A 103 -9.79 5.20 7.38
N HIS A 104 -10.99 5.67 7.05
CA HIS A 104 -11.59 6.83 7.69
C HIS A 104 -12.58 6.40 8.78
N HIS A 105 -12.30 6.72 10.04
CA HIS A 105 -13.18 6.52 11.18
C HIS A 105 -13.73 7.89 11.63
N GLY A 106 -14.75 8.39 10.92
CA GLY A 106 -15.22 9.77 11.08
C GLY A 106 -14.11 10.75 10.67
N ASP A 107 -13.69 11.61 11.60
CA ASP A 107 -12.60 12.59 11.36
C ASP A 107 -11.20 12.01 11.56
N LYS A 108 -11.09 10.81 12.11
CA LYS A 108 -9.81 10.12 12.31
C LYS A 108 -9.44 9.33 11.06
N VAL A 109 -8.14 9.27 10.79
CA VAL A 109 -7.56 8.46 9.73
C VAL A 109 -6.62 7.45 10.34
N ALA A 110 -6.87 6.17 10.11
CA ALA A 110 -5.89 5.12 10.34
C ALA A 110 -5.16 4.83 9.03
N LEU A 111 -3.85 4.70 9.09
CA LEU A 111 -3.01 4.29 7.96
C LEU A 111 -2.51 2.88 8.18
N TYR A 112 -2.31 2.14 7.10
CA TYR A 112 -1.81 0.77 7.11
C TYR A 112 -0.63 0.63 6.16
N ALA A 113 0.36 -0.17 6.55
CA ALA A 113 1.52 -0.51 5.73
C ALA A 113 1.74 -2.03 5.76
N GLY A 114 1.73 -2.64 4.60
CA GLY A 114 2.05 -4.05 4.40
C GLY A 114 3.50 -4.23 3.97
N THR A 115 4.19 -5.23 4.54
CA THR A 115 5.64 -5.38 4.43
C THR A 115 6.09 -6.74 3.89
N GLU A 116 7.41 -6.84 3.59
CA GLU A 116 8.16 -8.08 3.41
C GLU A 116 9.28 -8.16 4.48
N PRO A 117 9.36 -9.22 5.29
CA PRO A 117 8.40 -10.33 5.41
C PRO A 117 6.98 -9.88 5.71
N ALA A 118 5.99 -10.70 5.32
CA ALA A 118 4.59 -10.37 5.47
C ALA A 118 4.23 -10.01 6.91
N SER A 119 3.92 -8.74 7.13
CA SER A 119 3.39 -8.17 8.36
C SER A 119 2.54 -6.95 8.02
N MET A 120 1.76 -6.48 8.98
CA MET A 120 0.95 -5.28 8.86
C MET A 120 1.31 -4.31 9.98
N PHE A 121 1.50 -3.05 9.63
CA PHE A 121 1.68 -1.94 10.57
C PHE A 121 0.52 -0.97 10.45
N ARG A 122 0.14 -0.37 11.57
CA ARG A 122 -0.91 0.64 11.65
C ARG A 122 -0.37 1.92 12.29
N SER A 123 -0.83 3.04 11.78
CA SER A 123 -0.61 4.37 12.35
C SER A 123 -1.93 5.07 12.59
N ASP A 124 -2.13 5.63 13.79
CA ASP A 124 -3.28 6.45 14.16
C ASP A 124 -2.93 7.94 14.27
N ASP A 125 -1.67 8.32 13.99
CA ASP A 125 -1.13 9.70 14.09
C ASP A 125 -0.67 10.26 12.74
N TYR A 126 -1.27 9.76 11.66
CA TYR A 126 -0.98 10.19 10.29
C TYR A 126 0.45 9.87 9.83
N GLY A 127 0.93 8.68 10.18
CA GLY A 127 2.21 8.12 9.75
C GLY A 127 3.42 8.60 10.56
N LYS A 128 3.24 9.35 11.64
CA LYS A 128 4.35 9.79 12.48
C LYS A 128 4.96 8.62 13.25
N SER A 129 4.10 7.73 13.75
CA SER A 129 4.52 6.48 14.37
C SER A 129 3.66 5.31 13.90
N TRP A 130 4.26 4.10 13.94
CA TRP A 130 3.63 2.87 13.47
C TRP A 130 3.76 1.78 14.51
N VAL A 131 2.71 0.98 14.64
CA VAL A 131 2.66 -0.16 15.54
C VAL A 131 2.34 -1.41 14.73
N GLU A 132 3.15 -2.45 14.90
CA GLU A 132 2.91 -3.74 14.25
C GLU A 132 1.61 -4.36 14.76
N GLN A 133 0.79 -4.84 13.82
CA GLN A 133 -0.43 -5.58 14.11
C GLN A 133 -0.10 -7.08 14.09
N PRO A 134 -0.15 -7.78 15.24
CA PRO A 134 0.34 -9.16 15.34
C PRO A 134 -0.49 -10.16 14.54
N GLY A 135 -1.76 -9.85 14.27
CA GLY A 135 -2.72 -10.78 13.69
C GLY A 135 -2.31 -11.41 12.34
N VAL A 136 -1.51 -10.70 11.51
CA VAL A 136 -0.98 -11.30 10.27
C VAL A 136 0.04 -12.40 10.58
N LYS A 137 0.88 -12.20 11.60
CA LYS A 137 1.86 -13.20 12.05
C LYS A 137 1.23 -14.42 12.72
N GLU A 138 0.04 -14.23 13.29
CA GLU A 138 -0.73 -15.27 14.00
C GLU A 138 -1.66 -16.07 13.05
N THR A 139 -1.67 -15.73 11.75
CA THR A 139 -2.53 -16.39 10.77
C THR A 139 -2.15 -17.87 10.61
N THR A 140 -3.14 -18.73 10.67
CA THR A 140 -2.97 -20.18 10.47
C THR A 140 -2.49 -20.47 9.05
N GLY A 141 -1.48 -21.34 8.92
CA GLY A 141 -0.91 -21.72 7.62
C GLY A 141 0.15 -20.75 7.08
N ARG A 142 0.48 -19.70 7.83
CA ARG A 142 1.53 -18.74 7.48
C ARG A 142 2.90 -19.36 7.22
N ASP A 143 3.20 -20.46 7.87
CA ASP A 143 4.41 -21.27 7.68
C ASP A 143 4.60 -21.81 6.26
N LYS A 144 3.50 -21.81 5.47
CA LYS A 144 3.49 -22.24 4.07
C LYS A 144 3.69 -21.08 3.09
N TRP A 145 3.65 -19.84 3.58
CA TRP A 145 3.85 -18.67 2.72
C TRP A 145 5.31 -18.58 2.28
N SER A 146 5.51 -18.27 1.01
CA SER A 146 6.84 -18.18 0.42
C SER A 146 6.83 -17.18 -0.74
N PHE A 147 7.97 -16.98 -1.37
CA PHE A 147 8.10 -16.26 -2.62
C PHE A 147 9.17 -16.91 -3.48
N PRO A 148 9.00 -17.02 -4.83
CA PRO A 148 9.92 -17.75 -5.70
C PRO A 148 11.33 -17.19 -5.72
N SER A 149 11.47 -15.85 -5.61
CA SER A 149 12.78 -15.20 -5.61
C SER A 149 13.35 -15.07 -4.20
N PRO A 150 14.68 -15.16 -4.03
CA PRO A 150 15.33 -14.89 -2.74
C PRO A 150 14.96 -13.49 -2.21
N PRO A 151 14.75 -13.36 -0.91
CA PRO A 151 15.00 -14.29 0.20
C PRO A 151 13.87 -15.31 0.46
N HIS A 152 12.97 -15.57 -0.49
CA HIS A 152 11.84 -16.51 -0.40
C HIS A 152 10.81 -16.12 0.68
N GLN A 153 10.64 -14.84 0.92
CA GLN A 153 9.73 -14.30 1.92
C GLN A 153 8.48 -13.75 1.24
N ALA A 154 7.32 -14.24 1.67
CA ALA A 154 6.04 -13.67 1.25
C ALA A 154 5.87 -12.26 1.80
N HIS A 155 5.09 -11.43 1.09
CA HIS A 155 4.84 -10.06 1.45
C HIS A 155 3.36 -9.68 1.29
N VAL A 156 2.91 -8.70 2.07
CA VAL A 156 1.56 -8.13 1.91
C VAL A 156 1.59 -7.20 0.71
N LYS A 157 1.26 -7.76 -0.46
CA LYS A 157 1.34 -7.11 -1.77
C LYS A 157 0.33 -6.00 -1.94
N THR A 158 -0.89 -6.24 -1.47
CA THR A 158 -2.03 -5.38 -1.72
C THR A 158 -2.97 -5.37 -0.52
N MET A 159 -3.72 -4.29 -0.37
CA MET A 159 -4.81 -4.21 0.59
C MET A 159 -5.93 -3.34 0.04
N THR A 160 -7.16 -3.67 0.41
CA THR A 160 -8.32 -2.82 0.17
C THR A 160 -9.16 -2.73 1.43
N ILE A 161 -9.71 -1.55 1.68
CA ILE A 161 -10.57 -1.27 2.81
C ILE A 161 -12.01 -1.14 2.30
N ASP A 162 -12.95 -1.82 2.95
CA ASP A 162 -14.37 -1.72 2.58
C ASP A 162 -14.84 -0.26 2.78
N PRO A 163 -15.35 0.40 1.73
CA PRO A 163 -15.77 1.81 1.83
C PRO A 163 -16.96 2.03 2.76
N ARG A 164 -17.69 0.97 3.12
CA ARG A 164 -18.88 1.02 4.00
C ARG A 164 -18.52 0.77 5.45
N ASP A 165 -17.43 0.01 5.72
CA ASP A 165 -16.95 -0.29 7.06
C ASP A 165 -15.42 -0.24 7.11
N PRO A 166 -14.84 0.82 7.70
CA PRO A 166 -13.39 1.01 7.76
C PRO A 166 -12.65 -0.02 8.63
N ASN A 167 -13.36 -0.85 9.39
CA ASN A 167 -12.78 -1.96 10.14
C ASN A 167 -12.59 -3.21 9.27
N VAL A 168 -13.26 -3.28 8.13
CA VAL A 168 -13.15 -4.41 7.20
C VAL A 168 -12.04 -4.13 6.19
N ILE A 169 -10.99 -4.94 6.25
CA ILE A 169 -9.83 -4.86 5.37
C ILE A 169 -9.58 -6.24 4.76
N TYR A 170 -9.28 -6.24 3.49
CA TYR A 170 -8.78 -7.42 2.77
C TYR A 170 -7.31 -7.18 2.45
N ALA A 171 -6.47 -8.18 2.64
CA ALA A 171 -5.05 -8.12 2.33
C ALA A 171 -4.62 -9.35 1.53
N GLY A 172 -4.01 -9.14 0.38
CA GLY A 172 -3.43 -10.18 -0.45
C GLY A 172 -1.96 -10.37 -0.09
N VAL A 173 -1.62 -11.60 0.29
CA VAL A 173 -0.23 -12.01 0.49
C VAL A 173 0.23 -12.71 -0.79
N GLU A 174 1.20 -12.12 -1.50
CA GLU A 174 1.74 -12.72 -2.71
C GLU A 174 2.44 -14.03 -2.38
N GLN A 175 2.07 -15.11 -3.07
CA GLN A 175 2.45 -16.51 -2.77
C GLN A 175 2.07 -16.95 -1.33
N GLY A 176 0.93 -16.43 -0.87
CA GLY A 176 0.37 -16.70 0.46
C GLY A 176 -1.14 -16.90 0.39
N ASP A 177 -1.88 -16.13 1.15
CA ASP A 177 -3.33 -16.25 1.27
C ASP A 177 -4.02 -14.89 1.10
N LEU A 178 -5.33 -14.93 0.79
CA LEU A 178 -6.21 -13.78 0.92
C LEU A 178 -6.70 -13.69 2.37
N LEU A 179 -6.38 -12.61 3.02
CA LEU A 179 -6.72 -12.35 4.40
C LEU A 179 -7.87 -11.36 4.52
N LYS A 180 -8.69 -11.53 5.56
CA LYS A 180 -9.72 -10.56 5.94
C LYS A 180 -9.66 -10.28 7.42
N THR A 181 -9.78 -9.01 7.77
CA THR A 181 -10.10 -8.54 9.13
C THR A 181 -11.47 -7.85 9.15
N ILE A 182 -12.08 -7.79 10.34
CA ILE A 182 -13.31 -7.03 10.61
C ILE A 182 -13.17 -6.14 11.85
N ASP A 183 -11.97 -6.01 12.37
CA ASP A 183 -11.64 -5.27 13.60
C ASP A 183 -10.46 -4.30 13.39
N GLY A 184 -10.28 -3.80 12.16
CA GLY A 184 -9.26 -2.81 11.84
C GLY A 184 -7.83 -3.35 11.88
N GLY A 185 -7.64 -4.64 11.65
CA GLY A 185 -6.33 -5.28 11.54
C GLY A 185 -5.84 -5.98 12.81
N ALA A 186 -6.63 -5.98 13.90
CA ALA A 186 -6.21 -6.62 15.14
C ALA A 186 -6.14 -8.15 15.01
N ARG A 187 -7.09 -8.74 14.28
CA ARG A 187 -7.14 -10.18 13.97
C ARG A 187 -7.40 -10.40 12.51
N TRP A 188 -6.79 -11.44 11.95
CA TRP A 188 -6.95 -11.80 10.54
C TRP A 188 -7.40 -13.25 10.40
N ARG A 189 -8.22 -13.51 9.40
CA ARG A 189 -8.59 -14.86 8.98
C ARG A 189 -8.27 -15.06 7.51
N VAL A 190 -7.90 -16.27 7.16
CA VAL A 190 -7.77 -16.70 5.76
C VAL A 190 -9.16 -16.85 5.15
N LEU A 191 -9.32 -16.43 3.90
CA LEU A 191 -10.50 -16.71 3.09
C LEU A 191 -10.22 -17.92 2.22
N ASP A 192 -10.66 -19.11 2.70
CA ASP A 192 -10.31 -20.41 2.09
C ASP A 192 -11.03 -20.71 0.77
N ASP A 193 -12.08 -19.96 0.44
CA ASP A 193 -13.00 -20.29 -0.67
C ASP A 193 -12.50 -19.84 -2.05
N TYR A 194 -11.43 -19.07 -2.14
CA TYR A 194 -10.98 -18.49 -3.41
C TYR A 194 -10.02 -19.39 -4.20
N SER A 195 -9.43 -20.42 -3.57
CA SER A 195 -8.52 -21.36 -4.22
C SER A 195 -8.80 -22.80 -3.84
N LYS A 196 -8.56 -23.74 -4.75
CA LYS A 196 -8.64 -25.15 -4.45
C LYS A 196 -7.45 -25.55 -3.55
N PRO A 197 -7.64 -26.34 -2.48
CA PRO A 197 -6.59 -26.68 -1.51
C PRO A 197 -5.33 -27.31 -2.07
N ALA A 198 -5.41 -27.96 -3.25
CA ALA A 198 -4.30 -28.68 -3.86
C ALA A 198 -3.50 -27.85 -4.87
N ASP A 199 -3.93 -26.63 -5.19
CA ASP A 199 -3.34 -25.85 -6.28
C ASP A 199 -2.69 -24.55 -5.75
N TRP A 200 -1.41 -24.65 -5.43
CA TRP A 200 -0.60 -23.55 -4.92
C TRP A 200 -0.39 -22.40 -5.92
N THR A 201 -0.55 -22.67 -7.23
CA THR A 201 -0.36 -21.67 -8.29
C THR A 201 -1.43 -20.59 -8.27
N TYR A 202 -2.57 -20.83 -7.62
CA TYR A 202 -3.66 -19.85 -7.49
C TYR A 202 -3.58 -18.98 -6.22
N ARG A 203 -2.53 -19.11 -5.42
CA ARG A 203 -2.31 -18.27 -4.24
C ARG A 203 -1.44 -17.06 -4.51
N ASP A 204 -1.19 -16.77 -5.76
CA ASP A 204 -0.40 -15.62 -6.21
C ASP A 204 -1.30 -14.38 -6.34
N ILE A 205 -1.47 -13.64 -5.24
CA ILE A 205 -2.41 -12.53 -5.15
C ILE A 205 -1.69 -11.22 -5.43
N HIS A 206 -1.98 -10.62 -6.58
CA HIS A 206 -1.37 -9.37 -7.01
C HIS A 206 -2.20 -8.14 -6.67
N LEU A 207 -3.52 -8.25 -6.67
CA LEU A 207 -4.42 -7.13 -6.44
C LEU A 207 -5.73 -7.58 -5.80
N VAL A 208 -6.19 -6.82 -4.81
CA VAL A 208 -7.53 -6.90 -4.22
C VAL A 208 -8.22 -5.56 -4.43
N VAL A 209 -9.41 -5.55 -5.01
CA VAL A 209 -10.20 -4.35 -5.32
C VAL A 209 -11.63 -4.47 -4.79
#